data_282a568a1134e82164e31b997a74c173
#
_entry.id   282a568a1134e82164e31b997a74c173
#
_cell.length_a   1.000
_cell.length_b   1.000
_cell.length_c   1.000
_cell.angle_alpha   90.00
_cell.angle_beta   90.00
_cell.angle_gamma   90.00
#
_symmetry.space_group_name_H-M   'P 1'
#
loop_
_entity.id
_entity.type
_entity.pdbx_description
1 polymer ?
#
loop_
_entity_poly.entity_id
_entity_poly.type
_entity_poly.pdbx_seq_one_letter_code
_entity_poly.pdbx_strand_id
1 'polypeptide(L)'
;MNAPDQATVPPLLEARGVSFLRNDEPIFGPLDLHVRAGEALLVHGGNGSGKTTLLRMLAGLLPPASGSIHVDGAPASHESVARATSLLGHLLGHKGELSVAENLRFAIGMSGCRKGISIELALASVGLAGQDDAPARRLSAGQKKRLALARMLLVPARLWLLDEPYANLDLEGIMLVNRMVERHLATGGAALITSHGAYATPAVRNRVLEMPGA
;
A
#
# COMPACT_ATOMS: atom_id res chain seq x y z
N MET A 1 22.41 27.37 2.97
CA MET A 1 21.33 26.92 3.88
C MET A 1 21.32 25.41 3.75
N ASN A 2 21.99 24.69 4.68
CA ASN A 2 22.11 23.24 4.65
C ASN A 2 20.71 22.63 4.86
N ALA A 3 20.32 21.70 3.98
CA ALA A 3 19.15 20.88 4.22
C ALA A 3 19.30 20.16 5.57
N PRO A 4 18.26 20.06 6.40
CA PRO A 4 18.34 19.35 7.66
C PRO A 4 18.80 17.91 7.39
N ASP A 5 19.75 17.47 8.19
CA ASP A 5 20.31 16.11 8.15
C ASP A 5 19.17 15.09 8.21
N GLN A 6 18.96 14.35 7.11
CA GLN A 6 17.90 13.34 6.99
C GLN A 6 18.06 12.17 7.99
N ALA A 7 19.17 12.13 8.73
CA ALA A 7 19.42 11.14 9.76
C ALA A 7 18.63 11.35 11.06
N THR A 8 18.03 12.54 11.26
CA THR A 8 17.32 12.88 12.51
C THR A 8 15.83 12.54 12.52
N VAL A 9 15.21 12.31 11.36
CA VAL A 9 13.78 11.96 11.28
C VAL A 9 13.63 10.44 11.18
N PRO A 10 12.92 9.78 12.12
CA PRO A 10 12.72 8.35 12.04
C PRO A 10 11.97 7.96 10.77
N PRO A 11 12.21 6.74 10.24
CA PRO A 11 11.42 6.22 9.13
C PRO A 11 9.94 6.10 9.52
N LEU A 12 9.03 6.22 8.51
CA LEU A 12 7.61 5.98 8.73
C LEU A 12 7.33 4.55 9.17
N LEU A 13 8.10 3.61 8.62
CA LEU A 13 8.10 2.22 9.02
C LEU A 13 9.52 1.66 8.94
N GLU A 14 9.89 0.87 9.93
CA GLU A 14 11.15 0.12 9.99
C GLU A 14 10.87 -1.30 10.47
N ALA A 15 11.44 -2.28 9.80
CA ALA A 15 11.44 -3.68 10.22
C ALA A 15 12.88 -4.13 10.42
N ARG A 16 13.19 -4.77 11.53
CA ARG A 16 14.53 -5.22 11.93
C ARG A 16 14.52 -6.72 12.17
N GLY A 17 15.32 -7.45 11.40
CA GLY A 17 15.49 -8.90 11.51
C GLY A 17 14.19 -9.69 11.38
N VAL A 18 13.19 -9.17 10.64
CA VAL A 18 11.89 -9.84 10.54
C VAL A 18 11.97 -11.10 9.70
N SER A 19 11.35 -12.16 10.20
CA SER A 19 11.18 -13.42 9.47
C SER A 19 9.73 -13.90 9.53
N PHE A 20 9.39 -14.79 8.63
CA PHE A 20 8.08 -15.45 8.64
C PHE A 20 8.22 -16.94 8.35
N LEU A 21 7.53 -17.74 9.17
CA LEU A 21 7.42 -19.20 9.03
C LEU A 21 5.97 -19.55 8.68
N ARG A 22 5.81 -20.59 7.88
CA ARG A 22 4.51 -21.23 7.64
C ARG A 22 4.66 -22.73 7.84
N ASN A 23 3.94 -23.29 8.80
CA ASN A 23 4.08 -24.69 9.20
C ASN A 23 5.55 -25.07 9.53
N ASP A 24 6.22 -24.20 10.29
CA ASP A 24 7.64 -24.31 10.68
C ASP A 24 8.65 -24.23 9.51
N GLU A 25 8.19 -24.00 8.28
CA GLU A 25 9.05 -23.76 7.12
C GLU A 25 9.28 -22.26 6.88
N PRO A 26 10.53 -21.82 6.66
CA PRO A 26 10.83 -20.42 6.40
C PRO A 26 10.28 -19.98 5.03
N ILE A 27 9.49 -18.93 5.05
CA ILE A 27 9.05 -18.23 3.83
C ILE A 27 10.04 -17.14 3.45
N PHE A 28 10.55 -16.41 4.44
CA PHE A 28 11.63 -15.44 4.29
C PHE A 28 12.24 -15.06 5.63
N GLY A 29 13.41 -14.44 5.59
CA GLY A 29 14.08 -13.81 6.71
C GLY A 29 15.43 -14.39 7.08
N PRO A 30 16.13 -13.74 8.01
CA PRO A 30 15.83 -12.42 8.58
C PRO A 30 16.01 -11.28 7.55
N LEU A 31 15.17 -10.26 7.62
CA LEU A 31 15.13 -9.16 6.68
C LEU A 31 15.06 -7.82 7.41
N ASP A 32 15.90 -6.87 6.97
CA ASP A 32 15.89 -5.48 7.43
C ASP A 32 15.37 -4.57 6.31
N LEU A 33 14.44 -3.70 6.63
CA LEU A 33 13.97 -2.67 5.71
C LEU A 33 13.49 -1.44 6.47
N HIS A 34 13.51 -0.31 5.79
CA HIS A 34 12.84 0.89 6.27
C HIS A 34 12.29 1.70 5.09
N VAL A 35 11.24 2.48 5.36
CA VAL A 35 10.60 3.37 4.37
C VAL A 35 10.44 4.75 5.00
N ARG A 36 10.95 5.78 4.31
CA ARG A 36 10.89 7.18 4.77
C ARG A 36 9.83 7.96 4.01
N ALA A 37 9.43 9.08 4.56
CA ALA A 37 8.56 10.04 3.87
C ALA A 37 9.18 10.47 2.53
N GLY A 38 8.36 10.53 1.49
CA GLY A 38 8.78 10.87 0.12
C GLY A 38 9.50 9.76 -0.65
N GLU A 39 9.58 8.53 -0.10
CA GLU A 39 10.26 7.39 -0.74
C GLU A 39 9.28 6.30 -1.17
N ALA A 40 9.61 5.63 -2.29
CA ALA A 40 9.05 4.33 -2.66
C ALA A 40 10.10 3.24 -2.44
N LEU A 41 9.72 2.14 -1.77
CA LEU A 41 10.50 0.91 -1.69
C LEU A 41 9.88 -0.12 -2.63
N LEU A 42 10.64 -0.51 -3.65
CA LEU A 42 10.25 -1.56 -4.59
C LEU A 42 10.72 -2.90 -4.04
N VAL A 43 9.81 -3.85 -3.88
CA VAL A 43 10.12 -5.20 -3.39
C VAL A 43 10.07 -6.15 -4.58
N HIS A 44 11.22 -6.61 -4.98
CA HIS A 44 11.39 -7.58 -6.07
C HIS A 44 11.63 -8.98 -5.51
N GLY A 45 11.34 -9.99 -6.30
CA GLY A 45 11.54 -11.39 -5.98
C GLY A 45 10.65 -12.30 -6.81
N GLY A 46 11.04 -13.55 -6.95
CA GLY A 46 10.27 -14.55 -7.68
C GLY A 46 8.90 -14.85 -7.09
N ASN A 47 8.10 -15.65 -7.78
CA ASN A 47 6.86 -16.19 -7.22
C ASN A 47 7.18 -17.06 -6.01
N GLY A 48 6.41 -16.92 -4.93
CA GLY A 48 6.66 -17.67 -3.70
C GLY A 48 7.67 -17.03 -2.75
N SER A 49 8.45 -16.01 -3.13
CA SER A 49 9.47 -15.38 -2.26
C SER A 49 8.91 -14.64 -1.03
N GLY A 50 7.60 -14.64 -0.80
CA GLY A 50 7.00 -14.07 0.40
C GLY A 50 6.62 -12.60 0.32
N LYS A 51 6.65 -11.92 -0.84
CA LYS A 51 6.31 -10.49 -0.99
C LYS A 51 4.94 -10.14 -0.41
N THR A 52 3.89 -10.86 -0.79
CA THR A 52 2.54 -10.67 -0.24
C THR A 52 2.50 -10.90 1.27
N THR A 53 3.26 -11.89 1.77
CA THR A 53 3.36 -12.18 3.20
C THR A 53 4.06 -11.05 3.94
N LEU A 54 5.13 -10.49 3.38
CA LEU A 54 5.81 -9.32 3.91
C LEU A 54 4.85 -8.13 4.01
N LEU A 55 4.11 -7.81 2.94
CA LEU A 55 3.14 -6.70 2.98
C LEU A 55 2.06 -6.91 4.04
N ARG A 56 1.53 -8.12 4.16
CA ARG A 56 0.53 -8.45 5.20
C ARG A 56 1.09 -8.31 6.61
N MET A 57 2.35 -8.70 6.82
CA MET A 57 3.05 -8.52 8.10
C MET A 57 3.22 -7.03 8.40
N LEU A 58 3.69 -6.22 7.45
CA LEU A 58 3.84 -4.78 7.61
C LEU A 58 2.51 -4.04 7.77
N ALA A 59 1.41 -4.62 7.28
CA ALA A 59 0.04 -4.13 7.49
C ALA A 59 -0.55 -4.58 8.87
N GLY A 60 0.21 -5.32 9.69
CA GLY A 60 -0.24 -5.83 10.98
C GLY A 60 -1.25 -6.97 10.90
N LEU A 61 -1.40 -7.61 9.71
CA LEU A 61 -2.32 -8.74 9.50
C LEU A 61 -1.70 -10.09 9.85
N LEU A 62 -0.37 -10.14 9.94
CA LEU A 62 0.40 -11.33 10.32
C LEU A 62 1.50 -10.92 11.31
N PRO A 63 1.70 -11.64 12.41
CA PRO A 63 2.83 -11.40 13.30
C PRO A 63 4.13 -11.90 12.64
N PRO A 64 5.28 -11.24 12.87
CA PRO A 64 6.57 -11.80 12.51
C PRO A 64 6.90 -13.02 13.39
N ALA A 65 7.61 -14.00 12.84
CA ALA A 65 8.16 -15.13 13.61
C ALA A 65 9.36 -14.69 14.45
N SER A 66 10.15 -13.73 13.96
CA SER A 66 11.22 -13.07 14.70
C SER A 66 11.39 -11.62 14.24
N GLY A 67 12.20 -10.86 14.97
CA GLY A 67 12.47 -9.45 14.67
C GLY A 67 11.41 -8.50 15.25
N SER A 68 11.48 -7.25 14.83
CA SER A 68 10.58 -6.20 15.32
C SER A 68 10.19 -5.22 14.22
N ILE A 69 9.01 -4.63 14.36
CA ILE A 69 8.49 -3.58 13.46
C ILE A 69 8.31 -2.31 14.29
N HIS A 70 8.67 -1.17 13.73
CA HIS A 70 8.54 0.16 14.33
C HIS A 70 7.79 1.08 13.36
N VAL A 71 6.91 1.91 13.91
CA VAL A 71 6.19 2.95 13.19
C VAL A 71 6.54 4.29 13.82
N ASP A 72 7.00 5.25 13.02
CA ASP A 72 7.47 6.56 13.49
C ASP A 72 8.51 6.45 14.63
N GLY A 73 9.38 5.44 14.55
CA GLY A 73 10.45 5.19 15.52
C GLY A 73 10.01 4.48 16.81
N ALA A 74 8.72 4.25 17.03
CA ALA A 74 8.21 3.51 18.20
C ALA A 74 7.85 2.05 17.83
N PRO A 75 7.93 1.10 18.78
CA PRO A 75 7.48 -0.27 18.57
C PRO A 75 6.04 -0.29 18.01
N ALA A 76 5.81 -1.06 16.97
CA ALA A 76 4.52 -1.13 16.31
C ALA A 76 3.46 -1.78 17.20
N SER A 77 2.32 -1.14 17.33
CA SER A 77 1.08 -1.74 17.84
C SER A 77 0.12 -1.96 16.67
N HIS A 78 -0.87 -2.83 16.86
CA HIS A 78 -1.92 -3.02 15.84
C HIS A 78 -2.58 -1.67 15.45
N GLU A 79 -2.84 -0.82 16.44
CA GLU A 79 -3.45 0.49 16.23
C GLU A 79 -2.54 1.45 15.45
N SER A 80 -1.24 1.54 15.81
CA SER A 80 -0.28 2.42 15.11
C SER A 80 -0.10 2.00 13.67
N VAL A 81 -0.01 0.69 13.38
CA VAL A 81 0.07 0.16 12.02
C VAL A 81 -1.21 0.44 11.24
N ALA A 82 -2.38 0.14 11.82
CA ALA A 82 -3.67 0.36 11.15
C ALA A 82 -3.90 1.83 10.79
N ARG A 83 -3.42 2.77 11.61
CA ARG A 83 -3.48 4.22 11.32
C ARG A 83 -2.45 4.66 10.27
N ALA A 84 -1.27 4.06 10.29
CA ALA A 84 -0.18 4.48 9.42
C ALA A 84 -0.31 3.91 8.00
N THR A 85 -0.93 2.72 7.83
CA THR A 85 -0.86 1.95 6.58
C THR A 85 -2.20 1.85 5.86
N SER A 86 -2.15 1.76 4.53
CA SER A 86 -3.27 1.31 3.69
C SER A 86 -2.77 0.25 2.73
N LEU A 87 -3.41 -0.91 2.74
CA LEU A 87 -3.04 -2.07 1.92
C LEU A 87 -3.95 -2.18 0.69
N LEU A 88 -3.32 -2.24 -0.49
CA LEU A 88 -3.89 -2.73 -1.73
C LEU A 88 -3.34 -4.14 -1.98
N GLY A 89 -4.08 -5.17 -1.59
CA GLY A 89 -3.70 -6.56 -1.81
C GLY A 89 -4.44 -7.20 -2.98
N HIS A 90 -4.17 -8.48 -3.25
CA HIS A 90 -4.92 -9.26 -4.24
C HIS A 90 -6.43 -9.30 -3.94
N LEU A 91 -6.79 -9.43 -2.66
CA LEU A 91 -8.18 -9.28 -2.22
C LEU A 91 -8.43 -7.78 -1.99
N LEU A 92 -9.21 -7.19 -2.87
CA LEU A 92 -9.47 -5.74 -2.87
C LEU A 92 -10.36 -5.27 -1.71
N GLY A 93 -10.97 -6.20 -0.96
CA GLY A 93 -11.73 -5.91 0.26
C GLY A 93 -13.08 -5.23 0.04
N HIS A 94 -13.63 -5.31 -1.18
CA HIS A 94 -14.95 -4.76 -1.46
C HIS A 94 -16.06 -5.64 -0.94
N LYS A 95 -17.11 -5.01 -0.41
CA LYS A 95 -18.38 -5.65 -0.06
C LYS A 95 -19.25 -5.62 -1.31
N GLY A 96 -19.44 -6.77 -1.96
CA GLY A 96 -20.09 -6.89 -3.27
C GLY A 96 -21.54 -6.38 -3.29
N GLU A 97 -22.25 -6.53 -2.18
CA GLU A 97 -23.65 -6.09 -2.05
C GLU A 97 -23.79 -4.59 -1.84
N LEU A 98 -22.76 -3.92 -1.35
CA LEU A 98 -22.75 -2.48 -1.20
C LEU A 98 -22.47 -1.80 -2.54
N SER A 99 -23.02 -0.60 -2.72
CA SER A 99 -22.67 0.25 -3.86
C SER A 99 -21.22 0.73 -3.77
N VAL A 100 -20.74 1.31 -4.85
CA VAL A 100 -19.40 1.94 -4.94
C VAL A 100 -19.25 3.00 -3.85
N ALA A 101 -20.20 3.92 -3.73
CA ALA A 101 -20.15 4.98 -2.72
C ALA A 101 -20.27 4.43 -1.29
N GLU A 102 -21.11 3.41 -1.06
CA GLU A 102 -21.23 2.77 0.26
C GLU A 102 -19.96 2.07 0.69
N ASN A 103 -19.24 1.40 -0.23
CA ASN A 103 -17.92 0.82 0.05
C ASN A 103 -16.93 1.88 0.51
N LEU A 104 -16.93 3.06 -0.10
CA LEU A 104 -16.05 4.16 0.28
C LEU A 104 -16.47 4.79 1.61
N ARG A 105 -17.78 5.00 1.84
CA ARG A 105 -18.29 5.46 3.15
C ARG A 105 -17.93 4.50 4.27
N PHE A 106 -18.03 3.19 4.02
CA PHE A 106 -17.61 2.17 4.98
C PHE A 106 -16.12 2.31 5.33
N ALA A 107 -15.26 2.46 4.33
CA ALA A 107 -13.82 2.64 4.55
C ALA A 107 -13.51 3.92 5.35
N ILE A 108 -14.18 5.04 5.04
CA ILE A 108 -14.06 6.29 5.78
C ILE A 108 -14.53 6.12 7.24
N GLY A 109 -15.63 5.40 7.46
CA GLY A 109 -16.14 5.13 8.81
C GLY A 109 -15.16 4.34 9.68
N MET A 110 -14.38 3.44 9.06
CA MET A 110 -13.39 2.61 9.77
C MET A 110 -12.06 3.32 10.02
N SER A 111 -11.60 4.15 9.10
CA SER A 111 -10.23 4.66 9.09
C SER A 111 -10.13 6.19 9.11
N GLY A 112 -11.26 6.88 9.08
CA GLY A 112 -11.31 8.33 8.90
C GLY A 112 -11.20 8.75 7.43
N CYS A 113 -11.33 10.05 7.18
CA CYS A 113 -11.25 10.64 5.85
C CYS A 113 -10.07 11.60 5.75
N ARG A 114 -9.32 11.54 4.67
CA ARG A 114 -8.30 12.54 4.33
C ARG A 114 -8.96 13.89 4.07
N LYS A 115 -8.41 14.95 4.65
CA LYS A 115 -8.93 16.31 4.44
C LYS A 115 -8.80 16.74 2.98
N GLY A 116 -9.79 17.45 2.47
CA GLY A 116 -9.76 18.07 1.14
C GLY A 116 -10.07 17.14 -0.03
N ILE A 117 -10.58 15.92 0.23
CA ILE A 117 -11.05 15.01 -0.81
C ILE A 117 -12.45 14.50 -0.46
N SER A 118 -13.39 14.54 -1.43
CA SER A 118 -14.71 13.92 -1.33
C SER A 118 -14.74 12.56 -2.04
N ILE A 119 -15.79 11.78 -1.81
CA ILE A 119 -16.02 10.51 -2.50
C ILE A 119 -16.14 10.75 -4.01
N GLU A 120 -16.89 11.76 -4.42
CA GLU A 120 -17.10 12.11 -5.83
C GLU A 120 -15.78 12.47 -6.50
N LEU A 121 -14.94 13.28 -5.84
CA LEU A 121 -13.62 13.65 -6.36
C LEU A 121 -12.69 12.42 -6.46
N ALA A 122 -12.72 11.53 -5.46
CA ALA A 122 -11.93 10.31 -5.50
C ALA A 122 -12.37 9.37 -6.64
N LEU A 123 -13.69 9.19 -6.84
CA LEU A 123 -14.24 8.40 -7.94
C LEU A 123 -13.89 9.00 -9.30
N ALA A 124 -14.03 10.30 -9.46
CA ALA A 124 -13.63 11.00 -10.69
C ALA A 124 -12.13 10.81 -10.98
N SER A 125 -11.28 10.91 -9.94
CA SER A 125 -9.83 10.77 -10.06
C SER A 125 -9.38 9.39 -10.55
N VAL A 126 -10.19 8.35 -10.34
CA VAL A 126 -9.90 6.98 -10.77
C VAL A 126 -10.74 6.53 -11.97
N GLY A 127 -11.52 7.44 -12.59
CA GLY A 127 -12.37 7.15 -13.76
C GLY A 127 -13.60 6.30 -13.42
N LEU A 128 -14.20 6.49 -12.25
CA LEU A 128 -15.45 5.88 -11.81
C LEU A 128 -16.56 6.91 -11.57
N ALA A 129 -16.45 8.11 -12.12
CA ALA A 129 -17.51 9.12 -12.03
C ALA A 129 -18.84 8.57 -12.56
N GLY A 130 -19.92 8.81 -11.83
CA GLY A 130 -21.27 8.33 -12.19
C GLY A 130 -21.53 6.85 -11.92
N GLN A 131 -20.61 6.15 -11.24
CA GLN A 131 -20.80 4.75 -10.82
C GLN A 131 -21.19 4.62 -9.34
N ASP A 132 -21.54 5.71 -8.69
CA ASP A 132 -21.73 5.82 -7.24
C ASP A 132 -22.71 4.77 -6.69
N ASP A 133 -23.82 4.57 -7.38
CA ASP A 133 -24.91 3.67 -6.96
C ASP A 133 -24.76 2.23 -7.51
N ALA A 134 -23.76 1.99 -8.35
CA ALA A 134 -23.56 0.66 -8.92
C ALA A 134 -23.11 -0.33 -7.82
N PRO A 135 -23.75 -1.50 -7.68
CA PRO A 135 -23.28 -2.54 -6.75
C PRO A 135 -21.86 -3.00 -7.12
N ALA A 136 -20.95 -3.07 -6.13
CA ALA A 136 -19.55 -3.38 -6.38
C ALA A 136 -19.34 -4.76 -7.04
N ARG A 137 -20.26 -5.72 -6.84
CA ARG A 137 -20.22 -7.03 -7.53
C ARG A 137 -20.32 -6.92 -9.05
N ARG A 138 -21.02 -5.89 -9.59
CA ARG A 138 -21.23 -5.69 -11.03
C ARG A 138 -20.03 -5.03 -11.72
N LEU A 139 -19.09 -4.50 -10.98
CA LEU A 139 -17.89 -3.89 -11.53
C LEU A 139 -16.99 -4.93 -12.21
N SER A 140 -16.37 -4.56 -13.32
CA SER A 140 -15.29 -5.34 -13.93
C SER A 140 -14.09 -5.44 -12.98
N ALA A 141 -13.13 -6.35 -13.24
CA ALA A 141 -11.92 -6.48 -12.45
C ALA A 141 -11.12 -5.17 -12.39
N GLY A 142 -10.98 -4.46 -13.51
CA GLY A 142 -10.32 -3.15 -13.58
C GLY A 142 -11.06 -2.08 -12.78
N GLN A 143 -12.40 -2.02 -12.89
CA GLN A 143 -13.22 -1.10 -12.11
C GLN A 143 -13.15 -1.39 -10.60
N LYS A 144 -13.14 -2.67 -10.20
CA LYS A 144 -12.91 -3.05 -8.79
C LYS A 144 -11.55 -2.57 -8.29
N LYS A 145 -10.51 -2.68 -9.11
CA LYS A 145 -9.18 -2.16 -8.76
C LYS A 145 -9.21 -0.63 -8.63
N ARG A 146 -9.85 0.09 -9.56
CA ARG A 146 -10.05 1.55 -9.48
C ARG A 146 -10.82 1.97 -8.22
N LEU A 147 -11.83 1.21 -7.79
CA LEU A 147 -12.54 1.44 -6.53
C LEU A 147 -11.60 1.27 -5.31
N ALA A 148 -10.72 0.25 -5.32
CA ALA A 148 -9.72 0.09 -4.27
C ALA A 148 -8.71 1.26 -4.25
N LEU A 149 -8.32 1.78 -5.41
CA LEU A 149 -7.48 2.98 -5.52
C LEU A 149 -8.20 4.22 -4.99
N ALA A 150 -9.51 4.41 -5.28
CA ALA A 150 -10.30 5.51 -4.72
C ALA A 150 -10.32 5.45 -3.19
N ARG A 151 -10.44 4.27 -2.60
CA ARG A 151 -10.33 4.08 -1.13
C ARG A 151 -9.00 4.58 -0.60
N MET A 152 -7.88 4.28 -1.27
CA MET A 152 -6.56 4.73 -0.84
C MET A 152 -6.40 6.24 -0.88
N LEU A 153 -7.06 6.93 -1.81
CA LEU A 153 -7.08 8.41 -1.84
C LEU A 153 -7.81 8.98 -0.63
N LEU A 154 -8.90 8.35 -0.19
CA LEU A 154 -9.77 8.82 0.88
C LEU A 154 -9.22 8.54 2.28
N VAL A 155 -8.59 7.37 2.49
CA VAL A 155 -8.06 6.98 3.80
C VAL A 155 -6.78 7.77 4.11
N PRO A 156 -6.64 8.34 5.34
CA PRO A 156 -5.51 9.21 5.70
C PRO A 156 -4.23 8.46 6.06
N ALA A 157 -3.96 7.31 5.45
CA ALA A 157 -2.74 6.54 5.66
C ALA A 157 -1.53 7.23 5.03
N ARG A 158 -0.39 7.25 5.75
CA ARG A 158 0.87 7.82 5.27
C ARG A 158 1.73 6.82 4.53
N LEU A 159 1.58 5.52 4.79
CA LEU A 159 2.30 4.45 4.10
C LEU A 159 1.32 3.61 3.26
N TRP A 160 1.54 3.58 1.96
CA TRP A 160 0.82 2.70 1.05
C TRP A 160 1.58 1.40 0.84
N LEU A 161 0.91 0.28 1.08
CA LEU A 161 1.39 -1.07 0.83
C LEU A 161 0.67 -1.61 -0.41
N LEU A 162 1.38 -1.74 -1.52
CA LEU A 162 0.81 -2.03 -2.84
C LEU A 162 1.29 -3.40 -3.32
N ASP A 163 0.40 -4.40 -3.26
CA ASP A 163 0.69 -5.75 -3.73
C ASP A 163 0.30 -5.90 -5.19
N GLU A 164 1.28 -5.90 -6.07
CA GLU A 164 1.13 -5.96 -7.53
C GLU A 164 0.09 -4.96 -8.08
N PRO A 165 0.28 -3.66 -7.83
CA PRO A 165 -0.73 -2.67 -8.16
C PRO A 165 -1.02 -2.57 -9.66
N TYR A 166 -0.09 -2.97 -10.51
CA TYR A 166 -0.18 -2.86 -11.98
C TYR A 166 -0.86 -4.07 -12.64
N ALA A 167 -1.02 -5.19 -11.93
CA ALA A 167 -1.63 -6.39 -12.48
C ALA A 167 -3.06 -6.13 -12.97
N ASN A 168 -3.39 -6.63 -14.16
CA ASN A 168 -4.71 -6.50 -14.80
C ASN A 168 -5.14 -5.04 -15.09
N LEU A 169 -4.19 -4.13 -15.26
CA LEU A 169 -4.42 -2.76 -15.70
C LEU A 169 -3.91 -2.57 -17.14
N ASP A 170 -4.64 -1.77 -17.89
CA ASP A 170 -4.20 -1.20 -19.16
C ASP A 170 -3.15 -0.08 -18.92
N LEU A 171 -2.60 0.45 -19.99
CA LEU A 171 -1.58 1.51 -19.92
C LEU A 171 -2.10 2.75 -19.14
N GLU A 172 -3.36 3.12 -19.34
CA GLU A 172 -3.99 4.25 -18.65
C GLU A 172 -4.07 3.97 -17.14
N GLY A 173 -4.44 2.75 -16.75
CA GLY A 173 -4.47 2.31 -15.35
C GLY A 173 -3.08 2.29 -14.71
N ILE A 174 -2.05 1.86 -15.43
CA ILE A 174 -0.65 1.91 -14.96
C ILE A 174 -0.23 3.37 -14.72
N MET A 175 -0.50 4.26 -15.67
CA MET A 175 -0.22 5.69 -15.53
C MET A 175 -1.00 6.33 -14.37
N LEU A 176 -2.24 5.90 -14.13
CA LEU A 176 -3.04 6.34 -12.99
C LEU A 176 -2.36 5.98 -11.66
N VAL A 177 -1.97 4.70 -11.49
CA VAL A 177 -1.27 4.24 -10.27
C VAL A 177 0.01 5.04 -10.06
N ASN A 178 0.82 5.25 -11.10
CA ASN A 178 2.06 6.02 -11.01
C ASN A 178 1.81 7.46 -10.54
N ARG A 179 0.86 8.18 -11.17
CA ARG A 179 0.50 9.55 -10.75
C ARG A 179 0.00 9.60 -9.30
N MET A 180 -0.76 8.60 -8.88
CA MET A 180 -1.26 8.53 -7.49
C MET A 180 -0.11 8.34 -6.51
N VAL A 181 0.83 7.43 -6.79
CA VAL A 181 2.02 7.20 -5.96
C VAL A 181 2.88 8.46 -5.92
N GLU A 182 3.22 9.06 -7.06
CA GLU A 182 4.00 10.29 -7.15
C GLU A 182 3.41 11.41 -6.29
N ARG A 183 2.10 11.64 -6.41
CA ARG A 183 1.39 12.65 -5.62
C ARG A 183 1.40 12.33 -4.13
N HIS A 184 1.22 11.05 -3.76
CA HIS A 184 1.26 10.60 -2.37
C HIS A 184 2.63 10.88 -1.75
N LEU A 185 3.72 10.53 -2.44
CA LEU A 185 5.08 10.78 -1.98
C LEU A 185 5.39 12.27 -1.89
N ALA A 186 4.97 13.07 -2.88
CA ALA A 186 5.16 14.52 -2.89
C ALA A 186 4.48 15.22 -1.71
N THR A 187 3.44 14.62 -1.13
CA THR A 187 2.73 15.15 0.06
C THR A 187 3.25 14.57 1.38
N GLY A 188 4.44 13.93 1.37
CA GLY A 188 5.08 13.37 2.57
C GLY A 188 4.61 11.96 2.93
N GLY A 189 3.88 11.30 2.06
CA GLY A 189 3.58 9.87 2.17
C GLY A 189 4.77 9.01 1.78
N ALA A 190 4.61 7.68 1.88
CA ALA A 190 5.57 6.69 1.43
C ALA A 190 4.83 5.51 0.79
N ALA A 191 5.54 4.72 -0.03
CA ALA A 191 4.97 3.53 -0.64
C ALA A 191 5.93 2.34 -0.57
N LEU A 192 5.39 1.15 -0.33
CA LEU A 192 6.07 -0.11 -0.55
C LEU A 192 5.31 -0.87 -1.63
N ILE A 193 5.99 -1.22 -2.72
CA ILE A 193 5.37 -1.72 -3.94
C ILE A 193 6.01 -3.04 -4.33
N THR A 194 5.20 -4.11 -4.42
CA THR A 194 5.67 -5.37 -5.01
C THR A 194 5.38 -5.38 -6.50
N SER A 195 6.30 -5.94 -7.27
CA SER A 195 6.11 -6.12 -8.71
C SER A 195 6.85 -7.35 -9.22
N HIS A 196 6.29 -8.01 -10.24
CA HIS A 196 6.86 -9.14 -10.97
C HIS A 196 7.34 -8.74 -12.37
N GLY A 197 7.83 -7.58 -12.61
CA GLY A 197 8.27 -7.24 -13.95
C GLY A 197 8.71 -5.80 -14.11
N ALA A 198 9.24 -5.50 -15.29
CA ALA A 198 9.66 -4.18 -15.70
C ALA A 198 8.45 -3.29 -16.05
N TYR A 199 7.52 -3.11 -15.11
CA TYR A 199 6.55 -2.03 -15.24
C TYR A 199 7.28 -0.70 -15.03
N ALA A 200 6.89 0.32 -15.80
CA ALA A 200 7.42 1.65 -15.62
C ALA A 200 7.19 2.07 -14.15
N THR A 201 8.28 2.08 -13.38
CA THR A 201 8.25 2.56 -12.00
C THR A 201 7.89 4.05 -12.01
N PRO A 202 7.20 4.55 -10.97
CA PRO A 202 6.98 5.99 -10.83
C PRO A 202 8.31 6.74 -10.93
N ALA A 203 8.29 7.91 -11.56
CA ALA A 203 9.47 8.79 -11.67
C ALA A 203 9.79 9.48 -10.34
N VAL A 204 10.03 8.68 -9.29
CA VAL A 204 10.25 9.13 -7.92
C VAL A 204 11.51 8.50 -7.34
N ARG A 205 12.01 9.07 -6.23
CA ARG A 205 13.09 8.45 -5.46
C ARG A 205 12.65 7.07 -4.99
N ASN A 206 13.22 6.04 -5.57
CA ASN A 206 12.96 4.65 -5.21
C ASN A 206 14.23 3.94 -4.74
N ARG A 207 14.04 2.93 -3.94
CA ARG A 207 15.03 1.94 -3.55
C ARG A 207 14.48 0.57 -3.86
N VAL A 208 15.35 -0.38 -4.11
CA VAL A 208 14.96 -1.77 -4.40
C VAL A 208 15.37 -2.64 -3.21
N LEU A 209 14.47 -3.51 -2.80
CA LEU A 209 14.68 -4.60 -1.87
C LEU A 209 14.50 -5.90 -2.63
N GLU A 210 15.55 -6.70 -2.73
CA GLU A 210 15.47 -8.03 -3.30
C GLU A 210 15.06 -9.03 -2.20
N MET A 211 13.93 -9.71 -2.40
CA MET A 211 13.55 -10.81 -1.54
C MET A 211 14.40 -12.03 -1.89
N PRO A 212 15.01 -12.71 -0.89
CA PRO A 212 15.72 -13.93 -1.15
C PRO A 212 14.78 -14.93 -1.85
N GLY A 213 15.30 -15.60 -2.88
CA GLY A 213 14.58 -16.71 -3.51
C GLY A 213 14.32 -17.82 -2.48
N ALA A 214 13.18 -18.49 -2.59
CA ALA A 214 12.91 -19.70 -1.82
C ALA A 214 13.87 -20.82 -2.22
#